data_9da357eacaf275b8f35d38eb6c91010d
#
_entry.id   9da357eacaf275b8f35d38eb6c91010d
#
_cell.length_a   1.000
_cell.length_b   1.000
_cell.length_c   1.000
_cell.angle_alpha   90.00
_cell.angle_beta   90.00
_cell.angle_gamma   90.00
#
_symmetry.space_group_name_H-M   'P 1'
#
loop_
_entity.id
_entity.type
_entity.pdbx_description
1 polymer ?
#
loop_
_entity_poly.entity_id
_entity_poly.type
_entity_poly.pdbx_seq_one_letter_code
_entity_poly.pdbx_strand_id
1 'polypeptide(L)'
;MSRTTNCELSLFFVLIVAIVSMGVPAVEAAQNNDHQPTFTRDIAPILQRSCQDCHRTGSIAPMSLLTYEETRPWARSIREKVTSRAMPPWYIDKNIGLQDFKYDYSLSDEEIATVSSWVNNGAPRGNPADMPPPRQFRDIAEWKIGEPDWVVEIPEPFVVAAEAPNWWGDLYADSGLTEDRWIKAVETKPSLEGFPVVHHAVTSMEDTDSEEGDYNFLNEYALGKNGDIFPDGTGRQIKAGAQIKFNMHYAAIGVETTDRTRVGIQFYPKGVVPERKLISAHVGDDEDLDIPAGESDVRHDGFYRLKENAHITAFQAHLHNLGKRQCLGAILPDNTKQILSCADWDFGWHIVYNYEDHVAPLLPKGTLLHVTSWHDNSEGNRWNDDPTNWAGFGQRSSDEMSFAWVSWYELNDESFEQEVEERQAVTDNDN
;
A
#
# COMPACT_ATOMS: atom_id res chain seq x y z
N MET A 1 -8.72 -39.56 -91.49
CA MET A 1 -8.50 -41.00 -91.71
C MET A 1 -8.35 -41.64 -90.35
N SER A 2 -9.16 -42.46 -90.03
CA SER A 2 -9.38 -43.76 -89.45
C SER A 2 -9.59 -43.71 -87.93
N ARG A 3 -10.75 -43.81 -87.53
CA ARG A 3 -11.64 -44.90 -86.89
C ARG A 3 -10.84 -45.98 -86.19
N THR A 4 -11.20 -46.22 -84.88
CA THR A 4 -11.89 -47.41 -84.36
C THR A 4 -11.90 -47.24 -82.81
N THR A 5 -13.05 -47.16 -82.19
CA THR A 5 -14.09 -48.01 -81.58
C THR A 5 -13.60 -49.07 -80.61
N ASN A 6 -14.33 -49.11 -79.50
CA ASN A 6 -14.67 -50.16 -78.54
C ASN A 6 -13.70 -50.37 -77.34
N CYS A 7 -14.12 -50.64 -76.15
CA CYS A 7 -15.29 -51.32 -75.62
C CYS A 7 -15.42 -51.08 -74.14
N GLU A 8 -16.61 -51.06 -73.62
CA GLU A 8 -17.02 -50.94 -72.19
C GLU A 8 -16.50 -52.06 -71.32
N LEU A 9 -16.19 -51.68 -70.04
CA LEU A 9 -16.43 -52.63 -68.92
C LEU A 9 -16.70 -51.83 -67.66
N SER A 10 -17.99 -51.86 -67.27
CA SER A 10 -18.47 -51.27 -65.99
C SER A 10 -18.02 -52.11 -64.82
N LEU A 11 -17.27 -51.62 -63.90
CA LEU A 11 -17.09 -52.19 -62.58
C LEU A 11 -17.75 -51.25 -61.52
N PHE A 12 -18.84 -51.76 -60.94
CA PHE A 12 -19.50 -51.18 -59.80
C PHE A 12 -18.55 -51.30 -58.55
N PHE A 13 -17.99 -50.21 -58.09
CA PHE A 13 -17.39 -50.16 -56.74
C PHE A 13 -18.46 -49.67 -55.76
N VAL A 14 -18.90 -50.48 -54.88
CA VAL A 14 -19.75 -50.17 -53.75
C VAL A 14 -18.84 -49.53 -52.70
N LEU A 15 -18.94 -48.19 -52.56
CA LEU A 15 -18.25 -47.42 -51.53
C LEU A 15 -19.06 -47.53 -50.22
N ILE A 16 -18.60 -48.34 -49.26
CA ILE A 16 -19.14 -48.36 -47.90
C ILE A 16 -18.55 -47.11 -47.16
N VAL A 17 -19.40 -46.11 -47.01
CA VAL A 17 -19.05 -44.94 -46.17
C VAL A 17 -19.27 -45.35 -44.71
N ALA A 18 -18.19 -45.66 -44.00
CA ALA A 18 -18.20 -45.78 -42.56
C ALA A 18 -18.33 -44.36 -41.94
N ILE A 19 -19.51 -44.02 -41.43
CA ILE A 19 -19.72 -42.79 -40.64
C ILE A 19 -19.06 -43.03 -39.28
N VAL A 20 -17.83 -42.52 -39.11
CA VAL A 20 -17.21 -42.38 -37.81
C VAL A 20 -17.87 -41.16 -37.13
N SER A 21 -18.82 -41.43 -36.24
CA SER A 21 -19.35 -40.42 -35.32
C SER A 21 -18.25 -40.01 -34.34
N MET A 22 -17.48 -38.97 -34.68
CA MET A 22 -16.67 -38.25 -33.69
C MET A 22 -17.64 -37.62 -32.71
N GLY A 23 -17.73 -38.21 -31.52
CA GLY A 23 -18.38 -37.59 -30.37
C GLY A 23 -17.63 -36.29 -30.05
N VAL A 24 -18.27 -35.18 -30.33
CA VAL A 24 -17.83 -33.84 -29.80
C VAL A 24 -17.92 -33.99 -28.28
N PRO A 25 -16.82 -33.81 -27.52
CA PRO A 25 -16.94 -33.73 -26.07
C PRO A 25 -17.92 -32.58 -25.78
N ALA A 26 -18.99 -32.87 -25.07
CA ALA A 26 -19.84 -31.84 -24.50
C ALA A 26 -18.93 -30.99 -23.62
N VAL A 27 -18.69 -29.78 -24.03
CA VAL A 27 -18.19 -28.73 -23.12
C VAL A 27 -19.25 -28.66 -22.03
N GLU A 28 -18.95 -29.21 -20.87
CA GLU A 28 -19.72 -28.94 -19.65
C GLU A 28 -19.77 -27.43 -19.53
N ALA A 29 -20.92 -26.87 -19.90
CA ALA A 29 -21.23 -25.48 -19.59
C ALA A 29 -21.08 -25.38 -18.07
N ALA A 30 -20.09 -24.62 -17.63
CA ALA A 30 -19.96 -24.25 -16.25
C ALA A 30 -21.35 -23.86 -15.78
N GLN A 31 -21.85 -24.56 -14.76
CA GLN A 31 -23.13 -24.25 -14.14
C GLN A 31 -23.05 -22.81 -13.71
N ASN A 32 -23.62 -21.90 -14.49
CA ASN A 32 -23.98 -20.59 -14.04
C ASN A 32 -24.88 -20.86 -12.84
N ASN A 33 -24.30 -20.80 -11.65
CA ASN A 33 -25.07 -20.61 -10.44
C ASN A 33 -25.80 -19.29 -10.65
N ASP A 34 -27.08 -19.35 -10.96
CA ASP A 34 -28.02 -18.21 -11.08
C ASP A 34 -28.23 -17.58 -9.68
N HIS A 35 -27.13 -17.49 -8.92
CA HIS A 35 -27.14 -16.99 -7.58
C HIS A 35 -27.05 -15.46 -7.61
N GLN A 36 -28.20 -14.81 -7.49
CA GLN A 36 -28.27 -13.37 -7.37
C GLN A 36 -27.62 -12.92 -6.04
N PRO A 37 -26.54 -12.11 -6.08
CA PRO A 37 -25.91 -11.64 -4.87
C PRO A 37 -26.86 -10.83 -3.97
N THR A 38 -26.72 -11.04 -2.67
CA THR A 38 -27.49 -10.33 -1.64
C THR A 38 -26.55 -9.64 -0.65
N PHE A 39 -27.06 -8.59 0.03
CA PHE A 39 -26.26 -7.87 1.01
C PHE A 39 -25.74 -8.78 2.13
N THR A 40 -26.66 -9.54 2.76
CA THR A 40 -26.33 -10.31 3.97
C THR A 40 -25.31 -11.41 3.73
N ARG A 41 -25.38 -12.08 2.59
CA ARG A 41 -24.52 -13.23 2.34
C ARG A 41 -23.25 -12.86 1.58
N ASP A 42 -23.34 -11.94 0.60
CA ASP A 42 -22.27 -11.74 -0.37
C ASP A 42 -21.55 -10.39 -0.16
N ILE A 43 -22.30 -9.32 0.18
CA ILE A 43 -21.74 -7.96 0.27
C ILE A 43 -21.22 -7.64 1.66
N ALA A 44 -21.94 -8.02 2.71
CA ALA A 44 -21.52 -7.73 4.08
C ALA A 44 -20.13 -8.30 4.43
N PRO A 45 -19.76 -9.54 4.04
CA PRO A 45 -18.40 -10.05 4.25
C PRO A 45 -17.33 -9.20 3.56
N ILE A 46 -17.56 -8.77 2.31
CA ILE A 46 -16.64 -7.91 1.56
C ILE A 46 -16.47 -6.56 2.29
N LEU A 47 -17.59 -5.92 2.67
CA LEU A 47 -17.54 -4.64 3.39
C LEU A 47 -16.85 -4.77 4.74
N GLN A 48 -17.08 -5.85 5.48
CA GLN A 48 -16.44 -6.11 6.76
C GLN A 48 -14.92 -6.21 6.63
N ARG A 49 -14.43 -6.92 5.63
CA ARG A 49 -13.00 -7.10 5.41
C ARG A 49 -12.33 -5.81 4.91
N SER A 50 -12.93 -5.14 3.93
CA SER A 50 -12.22 -4.17 3.09
C SER A 50 -12.66 -2.71 3.29
N CYS A 51 -13.78 -2.43 3.97
CA CYS A 51 -14.37 -1.09 3.99
C CYS A 51 -14.64 -0.56 5.41
N GLN A 52 -15.11 -1.42 6.33
CA GLN A 52 -15.68 -0.98 7.60
C GLN A 52 -14.66 -0.45 8.61
N ASP A 53 -13.37 -0.70 8.41
CA ASP A 53 -12.35 -0.08 9.27
C ASP A 53 -12.39 1.45 9.19
N CYS A 54 -12.68 1.98 8.01
CA CYS A 54 -12.83 3.42 7.77
C CYS A 54 -14.31 3.85 7.74
N HIS A 55 -15.19 3.07 7.09
CA HIS A 55 -16.60 3.39 6.88
C HIS A 55 -17.50 2.92 8.02
N ARG A 56 -17.39 3.55 9.18
CA ARG A 56 -18.19 3.32 10.38
C ARG A 56 -18.38 4.61 11.17
N THR A 57 -19.40 4.65 11.99
CA THR A 57 -19.63 5.79 12.88
C THR A 57 -18.43 6.02 13.79
N GLY A 58 -17.96 7.26 13.88
CA GLY A 58 -16.80 7.64 14.70
C GLY A 58 -15.45 7.30 14.07
N SER A 59 -15.39 6.98 12.77
CA SER A 59 -14.15 6.82 12.01
C SER A 59 -14.00 7.90 10.94
N ILE A 60 -12.99 7.78 10.09
CA ILE A 60 -12.55 8.84 9.16
C ILE A 60 -13.45 9.01 7.92
N ALA A 61 -14.20 7.99 7.52
CA ALA A 61 -15.04 8.08 6.32
C ALA A 61 -16.39 8.77 6.60
N PRO A 62 -16.95 9.48 5.61
CA PRO A 62 -18.14 10.33 5.83
C PRO A 62 -19.45 9.56 6.02
N MET A 63 -19.48 8.24 5.73
CA MET A 63 -20.69 7.42 5.88
C MET A 63 -20.34 6.05 6.46
N SER A 64 -21.30 5.49 7.20
CA SER A 64 -21.22 4.13 7.74
C SER A 64 -21.69 3.09 6.70
N LEU A 65 -21.02 1.93 6.67
CA LEU A 65 -21.37 0.76 5.86
C LEU A 65 -21.56 -0.48 6.74
N LEU A 66 -21.98 -0.32 7.99
CA LEU A 66 -22.15 -1.41 8.96
C LEU A 66 -23.41 -2.22 8.72
N THR A 67 -24.49 -1.56 8.28
CA THR A 67 -25.81 -2.17 8.10
C THR A 67 -26.29 -2.04 6.66
N TYR A 68 -27.31 -2.84 6.30
CA TYR A 68 -27.95 -2.72 4.99
C TYR A 68 -28.56 -1.33 4.79
N GLU A 69 -29.23 -0.81 5.82
CA GLU A 69 -29.91 0.49 5.80
C GLU A 69 -28.92 1.65 5.58
N GLU A 70 -27.74 1.56 6.16
CA GLU A 70 -26.66 2.55 5.96
C GLU A 70 -26.00 2.39 4.59
N THR A 71 -25.81 1.16 4.12
CA THR A 71 -25.08 0.86 2.87
C THR A 71 -25.93 1.10 1.62
N ARG A 72 -27.21 0.69 1.65
CA ARG A 72 -28.10 0.68 0.48
C ARG A 72 -28.21 2.03 -0.25
N PRO A 73 -28.30 3.19 0.43
CA PRO A 73 -28.32 4.49 -0.23
C PRO A 73 -27.07 4.76 -1.10
N TRP A 74 -25.92 4.21 -0.72
CA TRP A 74 -24.62 4.41 -1.37
C TRP A 74 -24.29 3.35 -2.42
N ALA A 75 -25.14 2.38 -2.67
CA ALA A 75 -24.86 1.23 -3.51
C ALA A 75 -24.27 1.60 -4.89
N ARG A 76 -24.81 2.62 -5.55
CA ARG A 76 -24.30 3.10 -6.85
C ARG A 76 -22.89 3.67 -6.75
N SER A 77 -22.64 4.51 -5.75
CA SER A 77 -21.32 5.11 -5.51
C SER A 77 -20.30 4.05 -5.11
N ILE A 78 -20.71 3.06 -4.30
CA ILE A 78 -19.84 1.91 -3.96
C ILE A 78 -19.42 1.18 -5.24
N ARG A 79 -20.38 0.82 -6.10
CA ARG A 79 -20.06 0.17 -7.39
C ARG A 79 -19.09 1.00 -8.22
N GLU A 80 -19.33 2.30 -8.38
CA GLU A 80 -18.47 3.20 -9.13
C GLU A 80 -17.04 3.21 -8.58
N LYS A 81 -16.91 3.35 -7.26
CA LYS A 81 -15.61 3.41 -6.60
C LYS A 81 -14.83 2.08 -6.65
N VAL A 82 -15.52 0.93 -6.49
CA VAL A 82 -14.84 -0.36 -6.57
C VAL A 82 -14.50 -0.76 -8.01
N THR A 83 -15.34 -0.41 -9.00
CA THR A 83 -15.05 -0.70 -10.40
C THR A 83 -13.91 0.15 -10.96
N SER A 84 -13.77 1.38 -10.49
CA SER A 84 -12.63 2.25 -10.81
C SER A 84 -11.39 1.97 -9.94
N ARG A 85 -11.47 1.04 -8.99
CA ARG A 85 -10.44 0.73 -7.98
C ARG A 85 -9.98 1.96 -7.15
N ALA A 86 -10.82 3.00 -7.11
CA ALA A 86 -10.57 4.16 -6.24
C ALA A 86 -10.84 3.84 -4.76
N MET A 87 -11.61 2.78 -4.45
CA MET A 87 -11.87 2.26 -3.11
C MET A 87 -12.00 0.73 -3.14
N PRO A 88 -11.42 0.05 -2.14
CA PRO A 88 -10.55 0.59 -1.09
C PRO A 88 -9.23 1.10 -1.68
N PRO A 89 -8.52 2.02 -0.99
CA PRO A 89 -7.27 2.60 -1.48
C PRO A 89 -6.12 1.59 -1.38
N TRP A 90 -5.93 0.83 -2.45
CA TRP A 90 -4.86 -0.16 -2.58
C TRP A 90 -4.39 -0.17 -4.03
N TYR A 91 -3.18 0.33 -4.28
CA TYR A 91 -2.74 0.70 -5.62
C TYR A 91 -1.60 -0.16 -6.17
N ILE A 92 -1.25 -1.26 -5.52
CA ILE A 92 -0.28 -2.23 -6.05
C ILE A 92 -0.76 -2.75 -7.41
N ASP A 93 0.13 -2.69 -8.40
CA ASP A 93 -0.10 -3.31 -9.71
C ASP A 93 -0.08 -4.84 -9.57
N LYS A 94 -1.25 -5.45 -9.71
CA LYS A 94 -1.44 -6.89 -9.52
C LYS A 94 -0.76 -7.77 -10.58
N ASN A 95 -0.16 -7.18 -11.60
CA ASN A 95 0.49 -7.89 -12.70
C ASN A 95 2.03 -7.80 -12.62
N ILE A 96 2.59 -7.04 -11.67
CA ILE A 96 4.02 -6.75 -11.61
C ILE A 96 4.56 -7.03 -10.21
N GLY A 97 5.65 -7.80 -10.15
CA GLY A 97 6.38 -8.07 -8.93
C GLY A 97 5.65 -8.97 -7.94
N LEU A 98 5.95 -8.79 -6.67
CA LEU A 98 5.38 -9.55 -5.56
C LEU A 98 3.95 -9.13 -5.28
N GLN A 99 3.10 -10.08 -4.90
CA GLN A 99 1.66 -9.85 -4.76
C GLN A 99 1.10 -10.10 -3.37
N ASP A 100 1.87 -10.76 -2.49
CA ASP A 100 1.40 -11.13 -1.16
C ASP A 100 1.84 -10.10 -0.12
N PHE A 101 0.85 -9.36 0.40
CA PHE A 101 1.06 -8.30 1.36
C PHE A 101 0.24 -8.51 2.62
N LYS A 102 0.82 -8.21 3.77
CA LYS A 102 0.11 -8.16 5.05
C LYS A 102 -0.98 -7.10 5.01
N TYR A 103 -2.15 -7.45 5.52
CA TYR A 103 -3.29 -6.54 5.61
C TYR A 103 -3.82 -6.05 4.25
N ASP A 104 -3.66 -6.83 3.17
CA ASP A 104 -4.28 -6.51 1.87
C ASP A 104 -5.81 -6.52 2.01
N TYR A 105 -6.39 -5.33 1.90
CA TYR A 105 -7.84 -5.11 1.89
C TYR A 105 -8.38 -4.81 0.50
N SER A 106 -7.60 -5.00 -0.54
CA SER A 106 -8.07 -4.85 -1.93
C SER A 106 -9.19 -5.84 -2.26
N LEU A 107 -9.92 -5.55 -3.32
CA LEU A 107 -10.95 -6.44 -3.84
C LEU A 107 -10.43 -7.25 -5.02
N SER A 108 -10.80 -8.53 -5.07
CA SER A 108 -10.59 -9.35 -6.26
C SER A 108 -11.55 -8.94 -7.39
N ASP A 109 -11.27 -9.39 -8.61
CA ASP A 109 -12.16 -9.14 -9.76
C ASP A 109 -13.54 -9.77 -9.56
N GLU A 110 -13.60 -10.93 -8.90
CA GLU A 110 -14.86 -11.62 -8.57
C GLU A 110 -15.67 -10.82 -7.55
N GLU A 111 -15.01 -10.22 -6.54
CA GLU A 111 -15.68 -9.40 -5.55
C GLU A 111 -16.21 -8.10 -6.15
N ILE A 112 -15.45 -7.46 -7.05
CA ILE A 112 -15.90 -6.29 -7.80
C ILE A 112 -17.09 -6.65 -8.70
N ALA A 113 -17.05 -7.80 -9.37
CA ALA A 113 -18.16 -8.31 -10.18
C ALA A 113 -19.39 -8.59 -9.30
N THR A 114 -19.20 -9.18 -8.11
CA THR A 114 -20.26 -9.48 -7.14
C THR A 114 -20.95 -8.18 -6.66
N VAL A 115 -20.18 -7.17 -6.28
CA VAL A 115 -20.73 -5.84 -5.90
C VAL A 115 -21.50 -5.22 -7.07
N SER A 116 -20.93 -5.29 -8.27
CA SER A 116 -21.57 -4.73 -9.48
C SER A 116 -22.88 -5.44 -9.80
N SER A 117 -22.91 -6.76 -9.73
CA SER A 117 -24.11 -7.57 -9.93
C SER A 117 -25.17 -7.27 -8.88
N TRP A 118 -24.80 -7.18 -7.61
CA TRP A 118 -25.70 -6.82 -6.53
C TRP A 118 -26.41 -5.48 -6.79
N VAL A 119 -25.63 -4.46 -7.17
CA VAL A 119 -26.19 -3.12 -7.45
C VAL A 119 -27.09 -3.14 -8.66
N ASN A 120 -26.71 -3.83 -9.76
CA ASN A 120 -27.48 -3.92 -10.99
C ASN A 120 -28.80 -4.64 -10.77
N ASN A 121 -28.87 -5.59 -9.83
CA ASN A 121 -30.08 -6.33 -9.45
C ASN A 121 -30.93 -5.62 -8.38
N GLY A 122 -30.74 -4.31 -8.18
CA GLY A 122 -31.54 -3.51 -7.26
C GLY A 122 -31.07 -3.52 -5.82
N ALA A 123 -29.87 -4.04 -5.57
CA ALA A 123 -29.23 -4.14 -4.26
C ALA A 123 -30.10 -4.83 -3.20
N PRO A 124 -30.52 -6.11 -3.40
CA PRO A 124 -31.40 -6.83 -2.48
C PRO A 124 -30.72 -7.08 -1.13
N ARG A 125 -31.52 -7.04 -0.04
CA ARG A 125 -31.03 -7.28 1.33
C ARG A 125 -30.58 -8.73 1.54
N GLY A 126 -31.39 -9.69 1.12
CA GLY A 126 -31.19 -11.11 1.40
C GLY A 126 -31.81 -11.56 2.74
N ASN A 127 -31.51 -12.81 3.13
CA ASN A 127 -32.01 -13.38 4.36
C ASN A 127 -31.18 -12.88 5.57
N PRO A 128 -31.79 -12.30 6.60
CA PRO A 128 -31.07 -11.85 7.80
C PRO A 128 -30.26 -12.93 8.52
N ALA A 129 -30.63 -14.21 8.37
CA ALA A 129 -29.90 -15.32 8.96
C ALA A 129 -28.52 -15.56 8.33
N ASP A 130 -28.30 -15.05 7.11
CA ASP A 130 -27.02 -15.15 6.40
C ASP A 130 -26.05 -14.01 6.76
N MET A 131 -26.48 -13.08 7.62
CA MET A 131 -25.64 -11.95 8.00
C MET A 131 -24.45 -12.42 8.86
N PRO A 132 -23.20 -12.10 8.50
CA PRO A 132 -22.06 -12.44 9.32
C PRO A 132 -22.12 -11.71 10.67
N PRO A 133 -21.47 -12.24 11.71
CA PRO A 133 -21.35 -11.57 12.99
C PRO A 133 -20.74 -10.16 12.81
N PRO A 134 -21.23 -9.14 13.53
CA PRO A 134 -20.63 -7.81 13.48
C PRO A 134 -19.16 -7.84 13.91
N ARG A 135 -18.32 -7.11 13.18
CA ARG A 135 -16.93 -6.88 13.61
C ARG A 135 -16.91 -5.98 14.85
N GLN A 136 -15.96 -6.26 15.72
CA GLN A 136 -15.60 -5.34 16.79
C GLN A 136 -14.43 -4.47 16.33
N PHE A 137 -14.57 -3.18 16.47
CA PHE A 137 -13.55 -2.21 16.09
C PHE A 137 -12.94 -1.57 17.33
N ARG A 138 -11.66 -1.24 17.25
CA ARG A 138 -11.03 -0.38 18.24
C ARG A 138 -11.61 1.04 18.11
N ASP A 139 -11.66 1.74 19.22
CA ASP A 139 -11.95 3.18 19.20
C ASP A 139 -10.83 3.92 18.43
N ILE A 140 -11.18 4.96 17.69
CA ILE A 140 -10.20 5.80 16.97
C ILE A 140 -9.23 6.49 17.95
N ALA A 141 -9.67 6.71 19.20
CA ALA A 141 -8.83 7.25 20.26
C ALA A 141 -7.75 6.26 20.75
N GLU A 142 -8.00 4.95 20.61
CA GLU A 142 -7.06 3.92 21.03
C GLU A 142 -5.85 3.83 20.08
N TRP A 143 -4.69 3.51 20.64
CA TRP A 143 -3.49 3.26 19.85
C TRP A 143 -3.61 1.92 19.10
N LYS A 144 -3.25 1.92 17.82
CA LYS A 144 -3.26 0.69 17.00
C LYS A 144 -2.16 -0.29 17.44
N ILE A 145 -1.05 0.24 17.91
CA ILE A 145 0.05 -0.55 18.49
C ILE A 145 -0.29 -1.14 19.88
N GLY A 146 -1.46 -0.81 20.47
CA GLY A 146 -1.79 -1.06 21.88
C GLY A 146 -1.28 0.04 22.79
N GLU A 147 -1.40 -0.12 24.12
CA GLU A 147 -0.98 0.92 25.05
C GLU A 147 0.53 1.18 24.93
N PRO A 148 0.96 2.41 24.62
CA PRO A 148 2.38 2.74 24.52
C PRO A 148 3.05 2.80 25.90
N ASP A 149 4.31 2.39 25.98
CA ASP A 149 5.14 2.56 27.17
C ASP A 149 5.57 4.02 27.35
N TRP A 150 5.59 4.79 26.26
CA TRP A 150 6.09 6.16 26.21
C TRP A 150 5.33 6.99 25.18
N VAL A 151 4.99 8.22 25.55
CA VAL A 151 4.31 9.17 24.64
C VAL A 151 5.07 10.49 24.62
N VAL A 152 5.35 10.98 23.41
CA VAL A 152 5.90 12.33 23.16
C VAL A 152 4.89 13.11 22.34
N GLU A 153 4.61 14.35 22.75
CA GLU A 153 3.66 15.24 22.07
C GLU A 153 4.38 16.49 21.54
N ILE A 154 3.83 17.12 20.50
CA ILE A 154 4.27 18.46 20.12
C ILE A 154 4.18 19.38 21.36
N PRO A 155 5.18 20.28 21.58
CA PRO A 155 5.33 20.94 22.87
C PRO A 155 4.15 21.85 23.25
N GLU A 156 3.56 22.50 22.24
CA GLU A 156 2.40 23.38 22.42
C GLU A 156 1.29 23.00 21.44
N PRO A 157 0.01 23.12 21.82
CA PRO A 157 -1.09 22.89 20.89
C PRO A 157 -0.99 23.82 19.66
N PHE A 158 -1.10 23.26 18.47
CA PHE A 158 -1.06 24.01 17.22
C PHE A 158 -2.49 24.41 16.81
N VAL A 159 -2.69 25.73 16.63
CA VAL A 159 -4.01 26.27 16.24
C VAL A 159 -4.03 26.47 14.72
N VAL A 160 -4.93 25.79 14.06
CA VAL A 160 -5.25 25.96 12.62
C VAL A 160 -6.46 26.88 12.53
N ALA A 161 -6.28 28.10 12.04
CA ALA A 161 -7.39 29.03 11.86
C ALA A 161 -8.42 28.52 10.81
N ALA A 162 -9.67 28.94 10.92
CA ALA A 162 -10.75 28.51 10.02
C ALA A 162 -10.42 28.75 8.55
N GLU A 163 -9.77 29.87 8.25
CA GLU A 163 -9.30 30.26 6.92
C GLU A 163 -7.80 30.57 7.00
N ALA A 164 -6.98 29.60 6.61
CA ALA A 164 -5.52 29.74 6.57
C ALA A 164 -4.98 29.01 5.34
N PRO A 165 -3.87 29.47 4.76
CA PRO A 165 -3.13 28.66 3.80
C PRO A 165 -2.64 27.39 4.48
N ASN A 166 -2.36 26.35 3.70
CA ASN A 166 -1.69 25.18 4.22
C ASN A 166 -0.38 25.56 4.89
N TRP A 167 -0.08 24.90 5.99
CA TRP A 167 1.14 25.13 6.75
C TRP A 167 2.00 23.87 6.78
N TRP A 168 3.26 24.02 6.43
CA TRP A 168 4.29 22.99 6.54
C TRP A 168 5.40 23.48 7.46
N GLY A 169 5.87 22.60 8.31
CA GLY A 169 7.00 22.96 9.17
C GLY A 169 7.34 21.90 10.20
N ASP A 170 8.47 22.11 10.83
CA ASP A 170 9.04 21.21 11.83
C ASP A 170 8.77 21.73 13.24
N LEU A 171 8.27 20.86 14.09
CA LEU A 171 8.11 21.05 15.52
C LEU A 171 9.00 20.03 16.24
N TYR A 172 9.63 20.44 17.33
CA TYR A 172 10.59 19.60 18.06
C TYR A 172 10.15 19.42 19.51
N ALA A 173 10.20 18.17 19.99
CA ALA A 173 9.92 17.83 21.36
C ALA A 173 11.06 16.99 21.94
N ASP A 174 11.44 17.23 23.20
CA ASP A 174 12.37 16.37 23.91
C ASP A 174 11.72 15.01 24.17
N SER A 175 12.42 13.92 23.85
CA SER A 175 11.93 12.57 24.18
C SER A 175 11.83 12.34 25.68
N GLY A 176 12.61 13.04 26.49
CA GLY A 176 12.70 12.83 27.93
C GLY A 176 13.38 11.51 28.34
N LEU A 177 13.97 10.78 27.38
CA LEU A 177 14.66 9.53 27.65
C LEU A 177 16.03 9.79 28.29
N THR A 178 16.31 9.08 29.38
CA THR A 178 17.58 9.16 30.12
C THR A 178 18.52 7.99 29.84
N GLU A 179 18.08 7.03 29.05
CA GLU A 179 18.85 5.85 28.64
C GLU A 179 18.44 5.44 27.24
N ASP A 180 19.33 4.78 26.51
CA ASP A 180 19.03 4.19 25.20
C ASP A 180 17.97 3.11 25.32
N ARG A 181 17.01 3.08 24.40
CA ARG A 181 15.92 2.10 24.38
C ARG A 181 15.77 1.50 23.00
N TRP A 182 15.24 0.28 22.95
CA TRP A 182 14.87 -0.38 21.71
C TRP A 182 13.35 -0.34 21.51
N ILE A 183 12.95 0.24 20.39
CA ILE A 183 11.56 0.36 19.95
C ILE A 183 11.15 -0.95 19.30
N LYS A 184 9.97 -1.48 19.64
CA LYS A 184 9.33 -2.63 18.99
C LYS A 184 8.06 -2.27 18.22
N ALA A 185 7.44 -1.12 18.55
CA ALA A 185 6.30 -0.58 17.82
C ALA A 185 6.20 0.92 18.06
N VAL A 186 5.67 1.64 17.06
CA VAL A 186 5.52 3.10 17.10
C VAL A 186 4.29 3.55 16.31
N GLU A 187 3.60 4.56 16.81
CA GLU A 187 2.45 5.17 16.10
C GLU A 187 2.46 6.68 16.32
N THR A 188 2.45 7.42 15.21
CA THR A 188 2.21 8.87 15.21
C THR A 188 0.70 9.10 15.03
N LYS A 189 0.15 10.00 15.85
CA LYS A 189 -1.30 10.19 15.91
C LYS A 189 -1.67 11.63 16.24
N PRO A 190 -2.50 12.29 15.41
CA PRO A 190 -3.13 13.55 15.77
C PRO A 190 -4.00 13.44 17.01
N SER A 191 -4.27 14.55 17.67
CA SER A 191 -5.37 14.60 18.64
C SER A 191 -6.72 14.32 17.96
N LEU A 192 -7.74 13.92 18.71
CA LEU A 192 -9.07 13.66 18.13
C LEU A 192 -9.63 14.86 17.39
N GLU A 193 -9.38 16.07 17.90
CA GLU A 193 -9.79 17.32 17.28
C GLU A 193 -8.90 17.67 16.08
N GLY A 194 -7.63 17.25 16.08
CA GLY A 194 -6.66 17.50 15.01
C GLY A 194 -6.83 16.63 13.78
N PHE A 195 -7.49 15.46 13.88
CA PHE A 195 -7.63 14.54 12.74
C PHE A 195 -8.13 15.20 11.43
N PRO A 196 -9.11 16.14 11.44
CA PRO A 196 -9.59 16.74 10.21
C PRO A 196 -8.61 17.71 9.56
N VAL A 197 -7.67 18.27 10.32
CA VAL A 197 -6.75 19.33 9.86
C VAL A 197 -5.31 18.85 9.65
N VAL A 198 -4.92 17.70 10.21
CA VAL A 198 -3.61 17.09 9.97
C VAL A 198 -3.66 16.25 8.72
N HIS A 199 -3.04 16.72 7.63
CA HIS A 199 -2.95 15.97 6.39
C HIS A 199 -1.96 14.81 6.52
N HIS A 200 -0.74 15.10 7.01
CA HIS A 200 0.25 14.11 7.42
C HIS A 200 1.15 14.66 8.53
N ALA A 201 1.82 13.75 9.22
CA ALA A 201 2.84 14.05 10.22
C ALA A 201 3.95 13.00 10.09
N VAL A 202 5.10 13.39 9.55
CA VAL A 202 6.29 12.54 9.53
C VAL A 202 7.09 12.80 10.79
N THR A 203 7.41 11.75 11.53
CA THR A 203 8.20 11.86 12.76
C THR A 203 9.55 11.19 12.58
N SER A 204 10.59 11.84 13.12
CA SER A 204 11.97 11.34 13.12
C SER A 204 12.63 11.57 14.47
N MET A 205 13.70 10.81 14.70
CA MET A 205 14.56 10.97 15.88
C MET A 205 15.74 11.85 15.48
N GLU A 206 15.91 12.98 16.14
CA GLU A 206 17.08 13.82 15.98
C GLU A 206 18.06 13.49 17.11
N ASP A 207 19.14 12.82 16.81
CA ASP A 207 20.26 12.63 17.72
C ASP A 207 21.55 13.21 17.12
N THR A 208 22.53 13.45 17.97
CA THR A 208 23.79 14.11 17.59
C THR A 208 24.77 13.17 16.87
N ASP A 209 24.45 11.89 16.81
CA ASP A 209 25.38 10.83 16.40
C ASP A 209 24.91 10.07 15.14
N SER A 210 23.84 10.56 14.47
CA SER A 210 23.37 9.94 13.21
C SER A 210 24.39 10.15 12.10
N GLU A 211 24.74 9.05 11.41
CA GLU A 211 25.56 9.12 10.18
C GLU A 211 24.75 9.85 9.09
N GLU A 212 25.46 10.64 8.28
CA GLU A 212 24.89 11.33 7.12
C GLU A 212 24.23 10.30 6.18
N GLY A 213 22.90 10.42 5.98
CA GLY A 213 22.12 9.51 5.16
C GLY A 213 21.31 8.46 5.93
N ASP A 214 21.50 8.28 7.24
CA ASP A 214 20.56 7.55 8.08
C ASP A 214 19.41 8.50 8.43
N TYR A 215 18.34 8.43 7.62
CA TYR A 215 17.09 9.07 8.03
C TYR A 215 16.59 8.35 9.28
N ASN A 216 16.69 9.04 10.42
CA ASN A 216 16.18 8.55 11.71
C ASN A 216 14.64 8.54 11.71
N PHE A 217 14.04 8.11 10.60
CA PHE A 217 12.60 8.00 10.44
C PHE A 217 12.02 7.15 11.57
N LEU A 218 11.04 7.70 12.25
CA LEU A 218 10.37 7.02 13.33
C LEU A 218 9.05 6.41 12.87
N ASN A 219 8.14 7.26 12.40
CA ASN A 219 6.84 6.85 11.89
C ASN A 219 6.21 8.00 11.10
N GLU A 220 5.21 7.69 10.29
CA GLU A 220 4.37 8.68 9.63
C GLU A 220 2.90 8.44 9.98
N TYR A 221 2.19 9.51 10.26
CA TYR A 221 0.74 9.55 10.19
C TYR A 221 0.32 10.10 8.82
N ALA A 222 -0.49 9.36 8.10
CA ALA A 222 -1.21 9.82 6.92
C ALA A 222 -2.52 9.03 6.79
N LEU A 223 -3.45 9.50 5.94
CA LEU A 223 -4.68 8.75 5.68
C LEU A 223 -4.35 7.38 5.09
N GLY A 224 -4.88 6.32 5.72
CA GLY A 224 -4.63 4.94 5.31
C GLY A 224 -3.44 4.26 5.98
N LYS A 225 -2.55 5.01 6.64
CA LYS A 225 -1.43 4.44 7.37
C LYS A 225 -1.83 4.04 8.80
N ASN A 226 -1.32 2.89 9.23
CA ASN A 226 -1.46 2.37 10.58
C ASN A 226 -0.18 2.60 11.40
N GLY A 227 -0.24 2.31 12.71
CA GLY A 227 0.96 2.22 13.53
C GLY A 227 1.87 1.08 13.04
N ASP A 228 3.17 1.26 13.20
CA ASP A 228 4.19 0.30 12.79
C ASP A 228 4.50 -0.64 13.94
N ILE A 229 4.13 -1.93 13.79
CA ILE A 229 4.55 -3.02 14.69
C ILE A 229 5.66 -3.75 13.94
N PHE A 230 6.85 -3.73 14.52
CA PHE A 230 8.03 -4.30 13.87
C PHE A 230 7.98 -5.82 13.88
N PRO A 231 8.57 -6.51 12.90
CA PRO A 231 8.70 -7.96 12.91
C PRO A 231 9.34 -8.47 14.20
N ASP A 232 8.98 -9.66 14.62
CA ASP A 232 9.52 -10.28 15.84
C ASP A 232 11.05 -10.36 15.79
N GLY A 233 11.69 -10.06 16.92
CA GLY A 233 13.15 -10.04 17.04
C GLY A 233 13.82 -8.82 16.36
N THR A 234 13.06 -7.88 15.76
CA THR A 234 13.61 -6.68 15.19
C THR A 234 13.30 -5.45 16.04
N GLY A 235 14.15 -4.45 15.97
CA GLY A 235 13.95 -3.19 16.69
C GLY A 235 14.73 -2.03 16.12
N ARG A 236 14.33 -0.82 16.50
CA ARG A 236 15.03 0.41 16.21
C ARG A 236 15.50 1.06 17.52
N GLN A 237 16.74 1.50 17.57
CA GLN A 237 17.26 2.15 18.75
C GLN A 237 16.91 3.63 18.76
N ILE A 238 16.44 4.13 19.91
CA ILE A 238 16.38 5.57 20.22
C ILE A 238 17.36 5.88 21.34
N LYS A 239 18.14 6.93 21.17
CA LYS A 239 19.18 7.34 22.11
C LYS A 239 18.62 8.16 23.27
N ALA A 240 19.32 8.11 24.39
CA ALA A 240 19.08 9.01 25.51
C ALA A 240 19.23 10.46 25.06
N GLY A 241 18.27 11.33 25.44
CA GLY A 241 18.29 12.73 25.08
C GLY A 241 17.96 13.06 23.63
N ALA A 242 17.55 12.07 22.82
CA ALA A 242 17.07 12.32 21.46
C ALA A 242 15.88 13.27 21.47
N GLN A 243 15.80 14.15 20.49
CA GLN A 243 14.60 14.93 20.21
C GLN A 243 13.73 14.19 19.19
N ILE A 244 12.43 14.36 19.28
CA ILE A 244 11.49 13.93 18.24
C ILE A 244 11.15 15.15 17.39
N LYS A 245 11.45 15.06 16.10
CA LYS A 245 10.99 16.01 15.10
C LYS A 245 9.64 15.57 14.56
N PHE A 246 8.71 16.47 14.51
CA PHE A 246 7.41 16.35 13.88
C PHE A 246 7.39 17.27 12.66
N ASN A 247 7.54 16.71 11.46
CA ASN A 247 7.33 17.44 10.22
C ASN A 247 5.84 17.37 9.91
N MET A 248 5.16 18.52 10.06
CA MET A 248 3.71 18.60 10.05
C MET A 248 3.19 19.28 8.81
N HIS A 249 2.08 18.76 8.27
CA HIS A 249 1.29 19.44 7.25
C HIS A 249 -0.14 19.64 7.75
N TYR A 250 -0.54 20.89 7.96
CA TYR A 250 -1.88 21.30 8.36
C TYR A 250 -2.65 21.94 7.21
N ALA A 251 -3.92 21.59 7.07
CA ALA A 251 -4.87 22.17 6.11
C ALA A 251 -6.11 22.71 6.84
N ALA A 252 -6.53 23.94 6.54
CA ALA A 252 -7.73 24.52 7.11
C ALA A 252 -9.00 23.89 6.55
N ILE A 253 -10.02 23.74 7.39
CA ILE A 253 -11.30 23.09 7.06
C ILE A 253 -12.53 23.98 7.21
N GLY A 254 -12.33 25.31 7.30
CA GLY A 254 -13.41 26.28 7.50
C GLY A 254 -13.87 26.45 8.96
N VAL A 255 -13.22 25.76 9.90
CA VAL A 255 -13.46 25.88 11.35
C VAL A 255 -12.13 25.91 12.06
N GLU A 256 -11.97 26.85 12.99
CA GLU A 256 -10.77 26.88 13.83
C GLU A 256 -10.65 25.60 14.65
N THR A 257 -9.48 24.95 14.56
CA THR A 257 -9.24 23.63 15.14
C THR A 257 -7.86 23.63 15.80
N THR A 258 -7.76 22.92 16.92
CA THR A 258 -6.49 22.75 17.63
C THR A 258 -6.01 21.30 17.50
N ASP A 259 -4.74 21.12 17.20
CA ASP A 259 -4.11 19.82 17.20
C ASP A 259 -3.01 19.74 18.29
N ARG A 260 -2.85 18.53 18.80
CA ARG A 260 -1.74 18.11 19.64
C ARG A 260 -1.28 16.72 19.23
N THR A 261 -0.64 16.66 18.07
CA THR A 261 -0.08 15.41 17.54
C THR A 261 0.95 14.81 18.49
N ARG A 262 0.91 13.49 18.62
CA ARG A 262 1.75 12.73 19.55
C ARG A 262 2.27 11.46 18.90
N VAL A 263 3.40 10.96 19.42
CA VAL A 263 3.99 9.67 19.09
C VAL A 263 3.88 8.76 20.30
N GLY A 264 3.27 7.58 20.11
CA GLY A 264 3.26 6.51 21.09
C GLY A 264 4.32 5.47 20.71
N ILE A 265 5.10 5.03 21.69
CA ILE A 265 6.21 4.09 21.48
C ILE A 265 6.05 2.92 22.44
N GLN A 266 6.18 1.70 21.92
CA GLN A 266 6.38 0.50 22.72
C GLN A 266 7.83 0.06 22.67
N PHE A 267 8.41 -0.24 23.82
CA PHE A 267 9.81 -0.64 23.95
C PHE A 267 9.96 -2.14 24.20
N TYR A 268 11.11 -2.66 23.86
CA TYR A 268 11.61 -3.89 24.46
C TYR A 268 11.86 -3.66 25.96
N PRO A 269 11.77 -4.71 26.81
CA PRO A 269 12.17 -4.61 28.20
C PRO A 269 13.59 -4.06 28.35
N LYS A 270 13.85 -3.33 29.43
CA LYS A 270 15.20 -2.76 29.69
C LYS A 270 16.27 -3.85 29.66
N GLY A 271 17.37 -3.56 28.98
CA GLY A 271 18.50 -4.48 28.80
C GLY A 271 18.30 -5.55 27.73
N VAL A 272 17.12 -5.64 27.11
CA VAL A 272 16.89 -6.52 25.97
C VAL A 272 17.31 -5.79 24.70
N VAL A 273 18.22 -6.39 23.93
CA VAL A 273 18.63 -5.95 22.60
C VAL A 273 17.98 -6.90 21.60
N PRO A 274 17.22 -6.40 20.62
CA PRO A 274 16.66 -7.25 19.57
C PRO A 274 17.78 -7.89 18.73
N GLU A 275 17.50 -9.03 18.15
CA GLU A 275 18.46 -9.78 17.34
C GLU A 275 18.87 -9.02 16.09
N ARG A 276 17.98 -8.21 15.55
CA ARG A 276 18.14 -7.53 14.26
C ARG A 276 17.75 -6.05 14.35
N LYS A 277 18.52 -5.18 13.75
CA LYS A 277 18.22 -3.74 13.64
C LYS A 277 17.28 -3.53 12.45
N LEU A 278 16.10 -2.95 12.72
CA LEU A 278 15.20 -2.50 11.65
C LEU A 278 15.65 -1.12 11.16
N ILE A 279 15.77 -1.02 9.85
CA ILE A 279 16.10 0.21 9.14
C ILE A 279 14.87 0.62 8.32
N SER A 280 14.59 1.91 8.24
CA SER A 280 13.70 2.50 7.26
C SER A 280 14.44 3.67 6.63
N ALA A 281 14.67 3.59 5.33
CA ALA A 281 15.43 4.57 4.61
C ALA A 281 14.61 5.23 3.51
N HIS A 282 14.99 6.45 3.22
CA HIS A 282 14.64 7.20 2.04
C HIS A 282 15.45 6.64 0.87
N VAL A 283 14.80 5.95 -0.06
CA VAL A 283 15.41 5.37 -1.25
C VAL A 283 15.03 6.19 -2.46
N GLY A 284 15.96 6.94 -2.99
CA GLY A 284 15.76 7.88 -4.10
C GLY A 284 16.72 9.06 -3.96
N ASP A 285 16.74 9.89 -4.97
CA ASP A 285 17.47 11.15 -5.00
C ASP A 285 16.59 12.18 -5.69
N ASP A 286 16.17 13.21 -4.95
CA ASP A 286 15.20 14.19 -5.42
C ASP A 286 15.86 15.47 -5.94
N GLU A 287 17.14 15.69 -5.64
CA GLU A 287 17.79 16.99 -5.84
C GLU A 287 17.88 17.38 -7.33
N ASP A 288 17.92 16.40 -8.22
CA ASP A 288 17.98 16.61 -9.67
C ASP A 288 16.63 16.44 -10.40
N LEU A 289 15.53 16.40 -9.64
CA LEU A 289 14.18 16.23 -10.18
C LEU A 289 13.80 17.40 -11.08
N ASP A 290 13.54 17.10 -12.35
CA ASP A 290 13.18 18.07 -13.42
C ASP A 290 11.91 17.61 -14.12
N ILE A 291 10.79 18.30 -13.86
CA ILE A 291 9.48 17.99 -14.43
C ILE A 291 8.99 19.16 -15.25
N PRO A 292 9.20 19.14 -16.59
CA PRO A 292 8.79 20.23 -17.48
C PRO A 292 7.27 20.44 -17.49
N ALA A 293 6.87 21.69 -17.74
CA ALA A 293 5.48 22.09 -17.89
C ALA A 293 4.79 21.29 -19.02
N GLY A 294 3.58 20.79 -18.75
CA GLY A 294 2.73 20.10 -19.72
C GLY A 294 3.11 18.65 -20.03
N GLU A 295 4.24 18.14 -19.52
CA GLU A 295 4.67 16.75 -19.76
C GLU A 295 3.89 15.77 -18.88
N SER A 296 3.42 14.66 -19.46
CA SER A 296 2.51 13.72 -18.79
C SER A 296 3.15 12.40 -18.37
N ASP A 297 4.44 12.18 -18.62
CA ASP A 297 5.11 10.89 -18.35
C ASP A 297 6.61 11.10 -18.09
N VAL A 298 6.92 11.98 -17.12
CA VAL A 298 8.29 12.28 -16.75
C VAL A 298 8.80 11.22 -15.80
N ARG A 299 9.83 10.50 -16.23
CA ARG A 299 10.48 9.45 -15.45
C ARG A 299 11.67 10.00 -14.67
N HIS A 300 11.78 9.56 -13.41
CA HIS A 300 12.93 9.82 -12.56
C HIS A 300 13.39 8.52 -11.89
N ASP A 301 14.70 8.33 -11.72
CA ASP A 301 15.30 7.11 -11.17
C ASP A 301 16.21 7.46 -9.97
N GLY A 302 15.99 6.78 -8.84
CA GLY A 302 16.79 6.91 -7.64
C GLY A 302 17.39 5.57 -7.18
N PHE A 303 18.49 5.59 -6.46
CA PHE A 303 19.23 4.39 -6.08
C PHE A 303 19.71 4.43 -4.65
N TYR A 304 19.72 3.27 -4.00
CA TYR A 304 20.33 3.06 -2.68
C TYR A 304 21.09 1.75 -2.66
N ARG A 305 22.36 1.76 -2.19
CA ARG A 305 23.17 0.55 -2.09
C ARG A 305 23.04 -0.10 -0.72
N LEU A 306 22.55 -1.33 -0.67
CA LEU A 306 22.55 -2.13 0.55
C LEU A 306 23.97 -2.40 1.03
N LYS A 307 24.28 -2.05 2.27
CA LYS A 307 25.59 -2.23 2.90
C LYS A 307 25.78 -3.65 3.42
N GLU A 308 24.71 -4.32 3.80
CA GLU A 308 24.65 -5.69 4.30
C GLU A 308 23.54 -6.48 3.58
N ASN A 309 23.49 -7.82 3.78
CA ASN A 309 22.36 -8.62 3.32
C ASN A 309 21.09 -8.13 4.01
N ALA A 310 19.98 -8.11 3.29
CA ALA A 310 18.75 -7.49 3.75
C ALA A 310 17.52 -8.36 3.50
N HIS A 311 16.63 -8.38 4.48
CA HIS A 311 15.27 -8.86 4.35
C HIS A 311 14.35 -7.63 4.27
N ILE A 312 13.83 -7.35 3.09
CA ILE A 312 12.97 -6.18 2.86
C ILE A 312 11.58 -6.46 3.44
N THR A 313 11.11 -5.61 4.34
CA THR A 313 9.83 -5.82 5.03
C THR A 313 8.70 -4.98 4.48
N ALA A 314 9.00 -3.78 3.95
CA ALA A 314 7.96 -2.88 3.47
C ALA A 314 8.47 -1.95 2.38
N PHE A 315 7.51 -1.50 1.56
CA PHE A 315 7.65 -0.46 0.55
C PHE A 315 6.50 0.54 0.69
N GLN A 316 6.81 1.83 0.66
CA GLN A 316 5.84 2.91 0.60
C GLN A 316 6.29 3.91 -0.45
N ALA A 317 5.50 4.07 -1.50
CA ALA A 317 5.72 5.13 -2.49
C ALA A 317 5.57 6.51 -1.83
N HIS A 318 6.39 7.47 -2.26
CA HIS A 318 6.25 8.87 -1.85
C HIS A 318 6.54 9.82 -3.02
N LEU A 319 5.50 10.50 -3.44
CA LEU A 319 5.49 11.55 -4.45
C LEU A 319 4.57 12.67 -3.94
N HIS A 320 4.48 13.78 -4.67
CA HIS A 320 3.51 14.83 -4.37
C HIS A 320 2.39 14.89 -5.42
N ASN A 321 1.88 16.09 -5.71
CA ASN A 321 0.70 16.31 -6.57
C ASN A 321 0.85 15.80 -8.00
N LEU A 322 2.08 15.81 -8.52
CA LEU A 322 2.34 15.38 -9.90
C LEU A 322 2.67 13.88 -10.01
N GLY A 323 2.79 13.20 -8.88
CA GLY A 323 3.06 11.76 -8.85
C GLY A 323 1.98 10.97 -9.58
N LYS A 324 2.41 9.94 -10.34
CA LYS A 324 1.56 9.06 -11.13
C LYS A 324 1.75 7.59 -10.75
N ARG A 325 2.98 7.16 -10.55
CA ARG A 325 3.35 5.76 -10.29
C ARG A 325 4.76 5.69 -9.73
N GLN A 326 5.01 4.71 -8.89
CA GLN A 326 6.36 4.41 -8.42
C GLN A 326 6.59 2.91 -8.34
N CYS A 327 7.79 2.47 -8.72
CA CYS A 327 8.22 1.08 -8.64
C CYS A 327 9.49 0.96 -7.79
N LEU A 328 9.54 -0.06 -6.94
CA LEU A 328 10.74 -0.53 -6.27
C LEU A 328 11.28 -1.74 -7.03
N GLY A 329 12.54 -1.69 -7.40
CA GLY A 329 13.29 -2.78 -8.00
C GLY A 329 14.59 -3.04 -7.27
N ALA A 330 15.29 -4.10 -7.68
CA ALA A 330 16.61 -4.46 -7.21
C ALA A 330 17.54 -4.79 -8.39
N ILE A 331 18.77 -4.30 -8.32
CA ILE A 331 19.87 -4.70 -9.23
C ILE A 331 20.87 -5.46 -8.38
N LEU A 332 20.93 -6.77 -8.57
CA LEU A 332 21.78 -7.67 -7.80
C LEU A 332 23.25 -7.48 -8.16
N PRO A 333 24.20 -7.96 -7.32
CA PRO A 333 25.64 -7.85 -7.60
C PRO A 333 26.10 -8.49 -8.91
N ASP A 334 25.37 -9.45 -9.44
CA ASP A 334 25.59 -10.08 -10.75
C ASP A 334 24.98 -9.30 -11.93
N ASN A 335 24.42 -8.12 -11.68
CA ASN A 335 23.67 -7.26 -12.60
C ASN A 335 22.29 -7.81 -13.02
N THR A 336 21.79 -8.84 -12.40
CA THR A 336 20.39 -9.26 -12.57
C THR A 336 19.46 -8.17 -12.04
N LYS A 337 18.44 -7.80 -12.84
CA LYS A 337 17.43 -6.81 -12.47
C LYS A 337 16.11 -7.48 -12.23
N GLN A 338 15.44 -7.09 -11.15
CA GLN A 338 14.09 -7.53 -10.83
C GLN A 338 13.23 -6.36 -10.33
N ILE A 339 11.96 -6.35 -10.69
CA ILE A 339 10.99 -5.43 -10.10
C ILE A 339 10.36 -6.14 -8.90
N LEU A 340 10.43 -5.51 -7.74
CA LEU A 340 9.87 -6.05 -6.50
C LEU A 340 8.39 -5.70 -6.38
N SER A 341 8.03 -4.44 -6.58
CA SER A 341 6.64 -3.97 -6.55
C SER A 341 6.49 -2.67 -7.32
N CYS A 342 5.30 -2.44 -7.87
CA CYS A 342 4.90 -1.16 -8.44
C CYS A 342 3.57 -0.73 -7.82
N ALA A 343 3.41 0.55 -7.52
CA ALA A 343 2.16 1.13 -7.07
C ALA A 343 1.79 2.35 -7.91
N ASP A 344 0.55 2.43 -8.35
CA ASP A 344 -0.01 3.66 -8.86
C ASP A 344 -0.14 4.65 -7.69
N TRP A 345 0.00 5.95 -7.98
CA TRP A 345 -0.01 6.99 -6.96
C TRP A 345 -1.33 7.75 -6.95
N ASP A 346 -1.88 7.92 -5.76
CA ASP A 346 -2.96 8.89 -5.50
C ASP A 346 -2.56 9.74 -4.30
N PHE A 347 -2.35 11.03 -4.52
CA PHE A 347 -1.88 11.98 -3.51
C PHE A 347 -2.74 12.01 -2.23
N GLY A 348 -4.00 11.61 -2.32
CA GLY A 348 -4.89 11.52 -1.16
C GLY A 348 -4.58 10.35 -0.20
N TRP A 349 -3.68 9.42 -0.57
CA TRP A 349 -3.45 8.19 0.20
C TRP A 349 -1.99 7.80 0.26
N HIS A 350 -1.47 7.67 1.48
CA HIS A 350 -0.11 7.18 1.73
C HIS A 350 -0.19 5.76 2.29
N ILE A 351 0.06 4.77 1.45
CA ILE A 351 -0.09 3.35 1.79
C ILE A 351 1.27 2.70 1.98
N VAL A 352 1.44 2.02 3.11
CA VAL A 352 2.59 1.14 3.35
C VAL A 352 2.23 -0.28 2.96
N TYR A 353 2.98 -0.85 2.04
CA TYR A 353 2.84 -2.22 1.58
C TYR A 353 3.84 -3.10 2.32
N ASN A 354 3.36 -3.80 3.35
CA ASN A 354 4.17 -4.73 4.12
C ASN A 354 4.12 -6.09 3.44
N TYR A 355 5.27 -6.61 3.03
CA TYR A 355 5.35 -7.95 2.43
C TYR A 355 4.99 -9.04 3.44
N GLU A 356 4.32 -10.10 2.98
CA GLU A 356 4.23 -11.33 3.75
C GLU A 356 5.63 -11.96 3.88
N ASP A 357 5.95 -12.54 5.03
CA ASP A 357 7.32 -12.98 5.34
C ASP A 357 7.85 -14.02 4.35
N HIS A 358 6.98 -14.86 3.79
CA HIS A 358 7.36 -15.90 2.84
C HIS A 358 7.74 -15.38 1.44
N VAL A 359 7.30 -14.16 1.05
CA VAL A 359 7.64 -13.52 -0.24
C VAL A 359 8.54 -12.31 -0.11
N ALA A 360 8.72 -11.78 1.09
CA ALA A 360 9.52 -10.58 1.34
C ALA A 360 10.93 -10.72 0.73
N PRO A 361 11.44 -9.74 -0.04
CA PRO A 361 12.69 -9.90 -0.77
C PRO A 361 13.88 -10.16 0.15
N LEU A 362 14.65 -11.22 -0.13
CA LEU A 362 15.97 -11.49 0.44
C LEU A 362 17.02 -11.01 -0.56
N LEU A 363 17.72 -9.95 -0.22
CA LEU A 363 18.67 -9.29 -1.12
C LEU A 363 20.09 -9.34 -0.57
N PRO A 364 21.06 -9.81 -1.35
CA PRO A 364 22.44 -9.89 -0.90
C PRO A 364 23.08 -8.50 -0.79
N LYS A 365 24.08 -8.40 0.08
CA LYS A 365 24.96 -7.23 0.22
C LYS A 365 25.46 -6.72 -1.13
N GLY A 366 25.45 -5.41 -1.30
CA GLY A 366 25.86 -4.74 -2.53
C GLY A 366 24.78 -4.58 -3.58
N THR A 367 23.58 -5.15 -3.35
CA THR A 367 22.40 -4.89 -4.19
C THR A 367 22.08 -3.40 -4.21
N LEU A 368 21.73 -2.87 -5.39
CA LEU A 368 21.17 -1.54 -5.54
C LEU A 368 19.63 -1.64 -5.50
N LEU A 369 19.02 -1.08 -4.50
CA LEU A 369 17.60 -0.75 -4.56
C LEU A 369 17.42 0.33 -5.60
N HIS A 370 16.43 0.17 -6.47
CA HIS A 370 16.18 1.05 -7.58
C HIS A 370 14.72 1.52 -7.52
N VAL A 371 14.52 2.78 -7.22
CA VAL A 371 13.20 3.42 -7.26
C VAL A 371 13.05 4.11 -8.61
N THR A 372 11.96 3.81 -9.30
CA THR A 372 11.59 4.50 -10.53
C THR A 372 10.25 5.18 -10.32
N SER A 373 10.20 6.48 -10.53
CA SER A 373 9.02 7.31 -10.38
C SER A 373 8.56 7.85 -11.72
N TRP A 374 7.26 8.07 -11.87
CA TRP A 374 6.65 8.76 -13.01
C TRP A 374 5.79 9.89 -12.51
N HIS A 375 5.88 11.02 -13.19
CA HIS A 375 5.15 12.25 -12.87
C HIS A 375 4.33 12.71 -14.07
N ASP A 376 3.21 13.37 -13.77
CA ASP A 376 2.28 13.94 -14.76
C ASP A 376 2.05 15.43 -14.45
N ASN A 377 2.73 16.30 -15.19
CA ASN A 377 2.60 17.77 -15.10
C ASN A 377 1.65 18.33 -16.17
N SER A 378 0.74 17.50 -16.70
CA SER A 378 -0.21 17.91 -17.73
C SER A 378 -1.54 18.41 -17.14
N GLU A 379 -2.35 19.04 -17.99
CA GLU A 379 -3.74 19.41 -17.68
C GLU A 379 -4.64 18.20 -17.33
N GLY A 380 -4.22 16.98 -17.69
CA GLY A 380 -4.94 15.76 -17.39
C GLY A 380 -4.84 15.31 -15.92
N ASN A 381 -3.84 15.77 -15.19
CA ASN A 381 -3.66 15.46 -13.79
C ASN A 381 -4.56 16.36 -12.91
N ARG A 382 -5.56 15.77 -12.28
CA ARG A 382 -6.52 16.47 -11.41
C ARG A 382 -5.93 17.15 -10.16
N TRP A 383 -4.72 16.72 -9.77
CA TRP A 383 -4.01 17.24 -8.61
C TRP A 383 -3.01 18.36 -8.97
N ASN A 384 -2.83 18.63 -10.26
CA ASN A 384 -1.91 19.66 -10.74
C ASN A 384 -2.58 21.04 -10.68
N ASP A 385 -2.03 21.90 -9.84
CA ASP A 385 -2.54 23.27 -9.65
C ASP A 385 -2.18 24.21 -10.81
N ASP A 386 -1.02 23.98 -11.46
CA ASP A 386 -0.54 24.81 -12.57
C ASP A 386 0.29 24.01 -13.61
N PRO A 387 -0.36 23.41 -14.61
CA PRO A 387 0.32 22.63 -15.65
C PRO A 387 1.18 23.48 -16.61
N THR A 388 1.15 24.80 -16.49
CA THR A 388 1.96 25.71 -17.30
C THR A 388 3.32 26.02 -16.68
N ASN A 389 3.55 25.57 -15.46
CA ASN A 389 4.78 25.81 -14.72
C ASN A 389 5.64 24.55 -14.59
N TRP A 390 6.95 24.74 -14.53
CA TRP A 390 7.92 23.70 -14.22
C TRP A 390 7.84 23.33 -12.73
N ALA A 391 8.08 22.06 -12.39
CA ALA A 391 8.20 21.58 -11.02
C ALA A 391 9.52 20.85 -10.79
N GLY A 392 10.06 20.97 -9.59
CA GLY A 392 11.26 20.28 -9.13
C GLY A 392 11.18 19.97 -7.65
N PHE A 393 12.29 19.55 -7.07
CA PHE A 393 12.35 19.17 -5.67
C PHE A 393 11.90 20.29 -4.72
N GLY A 394 11.10 19.90 -3.74
CA GLY A 394 10.71 20.75 -2.61
C GLY A 394 9.73 20.08 -1.67
N GLN A 395 9.52 20.67 -0.51
CA GLN A 395 8.74 20.08 0.58
C GLN A 395 7.24 20.40 0.53
N ARG A 396 6.82 21.37 -0.30
CA ARG A 396 5.40 21.74 -0.43
C ARG A 396 4.72 20.77 -1.38
N SER A 397 3.43 20.55 -1.23
CA SER A 397 2.64 19.70 -2.15
C SER A 397 2.66 20.20 -3.61
N SER A 398 2.91 21.50 -3.81
CA SER A 398 3.09 22.12 -5.14
C SER A 398 4.50 21.97 -5.72
N ASP A 399 5.47 21.63 -4.90
CA ASP A 399 6.79 21.16 -5.32
C ASP A 399 6.69 19.64 -5.50
N GLU A 400 7.77 18.95 -5.84
CA GLU A 400 7.69 17.51 -6.04
C GLU A 400 8.81 16.76 -5.29
N MET A 401 8.57 15.47 -5.02
CA MET A 401 9.51 14.52 -4.46
C MET A 401 9.50 13.23 -5.28
N SER A 402 10.58 12.46 -5.18
CA SER A 402 10.75 11.21 -5.93
C SER A 402 11.55 10.18 -5.14
N PHE A 403 11.01 9.72 -4.03
CA PHE A 403 11.63 8.67 -3.23
C PHE A 403 10.63 7.65 -2.73
N ALA A 404 11.10 6.53 -2.23
CA ALA A 404 10.29 5.56 -1.50
C ALA A 404 10.83 5.39 -0.07
N TRP A 405 9.93 5.24 0.90
CA TRP A 405 10.31 4.65 2.17
C TRP A 405 10.41 3.14 1.99
N VAL A 406 11.59 2.59 2.25
CA VAL A 406 11.81 1.15 2.24
C VAL A 406 12.30 0.71 3.61
N SER A 407 11.68 -0.33 4.15
CA SER A 407 12.05 -0.89 5.44
C SER A 407 12.66 -2.28 5.27
N TRP A 408 13.72 -2.56 6.02
CA TRP A 408 14.38 -3.86 6.04
C TRP A 408 15.10 -4.09 7.38
N TYR A 409 15.46 -5.32 7.64
CA TYR A 409 16.45 -5.62 8.65
C TYR A 409 17.66 -6.30 7.99
N GLU A 410 18.83 -6.06 8.61
CA GLU A 410 20.10 -6.60 8.14
C GLU A 410 20.31 -8.02 8.63
N LEU A 411 20.96 -8.83 7.79
CA LEU A 411 21.31 -10.21 8.06
C LEU A 411 22.83 -10.38 7.87
N ASN A 412 23.47 -11.10 8.79
CA ASN A 412 24.82 -11.62 8.52
C ASN A 412 24.74 -12.74 7.45
N ASP A 413 25.91 -13.15 6.94
CA ASP A 413 25.97 -14.13 5.83
C ASP A 413 25.32 -15.47 6.22
N GLU A 414 25.56 -15.97 7.44
CA GLU A 414 25.00 -17.24 7.91
C GLU A 414 23.47 -17.19 8.00
N SER A 415 22.93 -16.14 8.62
CA SER A 415 21.48 -15.95 8.73
C SER A 415 20.82 -15.75 7.37
N PHE A 416 21.50 -15.07 6.44
CA PHE A 416 20.99 -14.87 5.09
C PHE A 416 20.92 -16.19 4.30
N GLU A 417 21.99 -16.99 4.34
CA GLU A 417 22.03 -18.31 3.71
C GLU A 417 20.93 -19.22 4.28
N GLN A 418 20.77 -19.22 5.61
CA GLN A 418 19.71 -20.00 6.27
C GLN A 418 18.31 -19.59 5.80
N GLU A 419 17.98 -18.29 5.77
CA GLU A 419 16.65 -17.81 5.32
C GLU A 419 16.41 -18.14 3.83
N VAL A 420 17.43 -18.12 2.99
CA VAL A 420 17.35 -18.53 1.57
C VAL A 420 17.06 -20.04 1.46
N GLU A 421 17.78 -20.88 2.22
CA GLU A 421 17.57 -22.34 2.22
C GLU A 421 16.17 -22.71 2.72
N GLU A 422 15.72 -22.08 3.81
CA GLU A 422 14.37 -22.31 4.36
C GLU A 422 13.28 -21.99 3.34
N ARG A 423 13.40 -20.93 2.56
CA ARG A 423 12.45 -20.59 1.49
C ARG A 423 12.47 -21.57 0.34
N GLN A 424 13.65 -22.01 -0.08
CA GLN A 424 13.77 -23.00 -1.15
C GLN A 424 13.09 -24.31 -0.74
N ALA A 425 13.29 -24.75 0.51
CA ALA A 425 12.68 -25.96 1.03
C ALA A 425 11.14 -25.91 1.07
N VAL A 426 10.54 -24.74 1.33
CA VAL A 426 9.07 -24.54 1.26
C VAL A 426 8.58 -24.65 -0.18
N THR A 427 9.25 -23.96 -1.11
CA THR A 427 8.85 -23.95 -2.54
C THR A 427 8.95 -25.35 -3.16
N ASP A 428 9.94 -26.16 -2.77
CA ASP A 428 10.14 -27.53 -3.28
C ASP A 428 9.09 -28.52 -2.74
N ASN A 429 8.50 -28.23 -1.56
CA ASN A 429 7.44 -29.05 -0.97
C ASN A 429 6.04 -28.74 -1.52
N ASP A 430 5.83 -27.58 -2.13
CA ASP A 430 4.54 -27.15 -2.69
C ASP A 430 4.41 -27.50 -4.20
N ASN A 431 5.47 -28.05 -4.85
CA ASN A 431 5.51 -28.53 -6.22
C ASN A 431 5.47 -30.07 -6.28
#